data_7d5d921c70ebfb2e35cdb31699b961bb
#
_entry.id   7d5d921c70ebfb2e35cdb31699b961bb
#
_cell.length_a   1.000
_cell.length_b   1.000
_cell.length_c   1.000
_cell.angle_alpha   90.00
_cell.angle_beta   90.00
_cell.angle_gamma   90.00
#
_symmetry.space_group_name_H-M   'P 1'
#
loop_
_entity.id
_entity.type
_entity.pdbx_description
1 polymer ?
#
loop_
_entity_poly.entity_id
_entity_poly.type
_entity_poly.pdbx_seq_one_letter_code
_entity_poly.pdbx_strand_id
1 'polypeptide(L)'
;MRWTDISMSRNISVSRTEKCIEMSEGLVKSAARVMAIFECFEDVKRPLTISELVRLMGVPQSSMSALMKSLLAQGFVDYDTSSRAYTPSVRVGLLGNWLMGGPQNQDNLLTMLQDLNATTGDTVILGVLNGVEAQYIHVVNSYQRLRFQLRPGMLRPMFRTAIGIVLASQRNDAEIGRMIRRVNTETERPEDAIQESEVMARIEEVRENGYIITANLATPGAGVVATLLKNGPSSRPLAIGIGAPHPRIVSGKEFLVESLTLAVNKFASGRSSAQAA
;
A
#
# COMPACT_ATOMS: atom_id res chain seq x y z
N MET A 1 -13.87 -40.50 -19.18
CA MET A 1 -12.89 -39.51 -19.72
C MET A 1 -12.25 -38.83 -18.51
N ARG A 2 -10.97 -39.10 -18.30
CA ARG A 2 -10.22 -38.69 -17.08
C ARG A 2 -9.89 -37.20 -17.12
N TRP A 3 -10.18 -36.54 -16.02
CA TRP A 3 -9.64 -35.21 -15.71
C TRP A 3 -8.26 -35.40 -15.12
N THR A 4 -7.23 -35.21 -15.92
CA THR A 4 -5.83 -35.18 -15.48
C THR A 4 -5.30 -33.77 -15.52
N ASP A 5 -4.75 -33.36 -14.38
CA ASP A 5 -3.65 -32.41 -14.18
C ASP A 5 -3.66 -31.07 -14.95
N ILE A 6 -4.11 -30.03 -14.26
CA ILE A 6 -3.55 -28.69 -14.45
C ILE A 6 -2.79 -28.35 -13.17
N SER A 7 -1.53 -28.81 -13.09
CA SER A 7 -0.55 -28.28 -12.17
C SER A 7 -0.12 -26.91 -12.64
N MET A 8 -0.86 -25.87 -12.28
CA MET A 8 -0.35 -24.50 -12.31
C MET A 8 0.59 -24.33 -11.14
N SER A 9 1.86 -24.67 -11.32
CA SER A 9 2.97 -24.20 -10.51
C SER A 9 3.04 -22.67 -10.63
N ARG A 10 2.38 -21.97 -9.72
CA ARG A 10 2.61 -20.55 -9.50
C ARG A 10 4.01 -20.41 -8.94
N ASN A 11 4.96 -20.04 -9.79
CA ASN A 11 6.26 -19.51 -9.39
C ASN A 11 6.01 -18.22 -8.59
N ILE A 12 5.81 -18.35 -7.29
CA ILE A 12 5.91 -17.24 -6.34
C ILE A 12 7.41 -16.96 -6.27
N SER A 13 7.84 -15.89 -6.90
CA SER A 13 9.26 -15.54 -6.99
C SER A 13 9.83 -15.30 -5.60
N VAL A 14 10.75 -16.16 -5.20
CA VAL A 14 11.51 -16.16 -3.94
C VAL A 14 12.31 -14.87 -3.72
N SER A 15 12.49 -14.05 -4.76
CA SER A 15 13.40 -12.89 -4.78
C SER A 15 12.97 -11.68 -3.92
N ARG A 16 11.83 -11.72 -3.24
CA ARG A 16 11.24 -10.52 -2.63
C ARG A 16 11.51 -10.34 -1.14
N THR A 17 11.50 -11.41 -0.39
CA THR A 17 11.69 -11.38 1.06
C THR A 17 13.18 -11.21 1.42
N GLU A 18 14.08 -11.72 0.60
CA GLU A 18 15.52 -11.50 0.73
C GLU A 18 15.86 -10.02 0.54
N LYS A 19 15.29 -9.35 -0.45
CA LYS A 19 15.51 -7.93 -0.74
C LYS A 19 14.96 -6.98 0.31
N CYS A 20 13.84 -7.31 0.96
CA CYS A 20 13.27 -6.51 2.06
C CYS A 20 14.10 -6.60 3.35
N ILE A 21 14.83 -7.72 3.56
CA ILE A 21 15.66 -7.94 4.76
C ILE A 21 17.07 -7.35 4.58
N GLU A 22 17.59 -7.29 3.36
CA GLU A 22 18.94 -6.78 3.07
C GLU A 22 19.04 -5.25 2.96
N MET A 23 17.94 -4.52 2.69
CA MET A 23 17.97 -3.10 2.37
C MET A 23 17.82 -2.14 3.56
N SER A 24 18.01 -2.57 4.79
CA SER A 24 17.86 -1.65 5.92
C SER A 24 19.02 -1.76 6.91
N GLU A 25 20.07 -1.02 6.64
CA GLU A 25 21.02 -0.61 7.69
C GLU A 25 20.23 0.12 8.79
N GLY A 26 20.25 -0.44 10.02
CA GLY A 26 19.59 0.15 11.20
C GLY A 26 18.28 -0.49 11.65
N LEU A 27 17.67 -1.42 10.91
CA LEU A 27 16.49 -2.14 11.38
C LEU A 27 16.84 -3.36 12.25
N VAL A 28 16.04 -3.56 13.31
CA VAL A 28 16.12 -4.79 14.12
C VAL A 28 15.59 -5.95 13.29
N LYS A 29 16.49 -6.82 12.84
CA LYS A 29 16.19 -7.94 11.91
C LYS A 29 15.03 -8.84 12.38
N SER A 30 14.88 -9.07 13.69
CA SER A 30 13.79 -9.87 14.25
C SER A 30 12.43 -9.17 14.07
N ALA A 31 12.36 -7.86 14.27
CA ALA A 31 11.13 -7.10 14.07
C ALA A 31 10.69 -7.10 12.60
N ALA A 32 11.63 -6.85 11.67
CA ALA A 32 11.35 -6.91 10.24
C ALA A 32 10.85 -8.30 9.81
N ARG A 33 11.45 -9.37 10.32
CA ARG A 33 11.03 -10.75 10.04
C ARG A 33 9.62 -11.05 10.55
N VAL A 34 9.24 -10.55 11.73
CA VAL A 34 7.89 -10.73 12.26
C VAL A 34 6.86 -10.08 11.36
N MET A 35 7.09 -8.84 10.89
CA MET A 35 6.20 -8.18 9.95
C MET A 35 6.10 -8.95 8.62
N ALA A 36 7.23 -9.39 8.08
CA ALA A 36 7.26 -10.18 6.85
C ALA A 36 6.53 -11.54 6.97
N ILE A 37 6.47 -12.15 8.18
CA ILE A 37 5.67 -13.35 8.42
C ILE A 37 4.17 -13.04 8.22
N PHE A 38 3.66 -11.94 8.77
CA PHE A 38 2.25 -11.57 8.60
C PHE A 38 1.93 -11.19 7.16
N GLU A 39 2.83 -10.47 6.47
CA GLU A 39 2.69 -10.18 5.04
C GLU A 39 2.66 -11.47 4.20
N CYS A 40 3.47 -12.47 4.56
CA CYS A 40 3.47 -13.77 3.91
C CYS A 40 2.12 -14.51 4.07
N PHE A 41 1.51 -14.45 5.26
CA PHE A 41 0.17 -15.00 5.48
C PHE A 41 -0.90 -14.23 4.68
N GLU A 42 -0.80 -12.90 4.59
CA GLU A 42 -1.71 -12.07 3.80
C GLU A 42 -1.64 -12.41 2.31
N ASP A 43 -0.44 -12.61 1.78
CA ASP A 43 -0.23 -12.98 0.37
C ASP A 43 -0.78 -14.39 0.05
N VAL A 44 -0.55 -15.35 0.94
CA VAL A 44 -0.86 -16.78 0.71
C VAL A 44 -2.29 -17.14 1.10
N LYS A 45 -2.87 -16.45 2.09
CA LYS A 45 -4.26 -16.58 2.59
C LYS A 45 -4.67 -18.02 2.98
N ARG A 46 -3.74 -18.78 3.56
CA ARG A 46 -3.97 -20.12 4.12
C ARG A 46 -2.99 -20.43 5.25
N PRO A 47 -3.25 -21.48 6.05
CA PRO A 47 -2.27 -21.99 7.02
C PRO A 47 -0.93 -22.32 6.35
N LEU A 48 0.18 -22.04 7.06
CA LEU A 48 1.55 -22.31 6.61
C LEU A 48 2.33 -23.09 7.66
N THR A 49 3.08 -24.10 7.23
CA THR A 49 4.05 -24.82 8.05
C THR A 49 5.35 -24.02 8.19
N ILE A 50 6.18 -24.35 9.21
CA ILE A 50 7.52 -23.75 9.35
C ILE A 50 8.36 -23.96 8.09
N SER A 51 8.31 -25.14 7.49
CA SER A 51 9.08 -25.45 6.27
C SER A 51 8.66 -24.57 5.08
N GLU A 52 7.37 -24.27 4.94
CA GLU A 52 6.87 -23.36 3.91
C GLU A 52 7.31 -21.92 4.18
N LEU A 53 7.20 -21.44 5.42
CA LEU A 53 7.68 -20.11 5.81
C LEU A 53 9.18 -19.96 5.57
N VAL A 54 9.98 -20.95 5.92
CA VAL A 54 11.43 -20.99 5.64
C VAL A 54 11.69 -20.86 4.15
N ARG A 55 11.00 -21.64 3.33
CA ARG A 55 11.15 -21.61 1.86
C ARG A 55 10.71 -20.28 1.25
N LEU A 56 9.60 -19.70 1.74
CA LEU A 56 9.05 -18.45 1.21
C LEU A 56 9.86 -17.22 1.60
N MET A 57 10.48 -17.25 2.79
CA MET A 57 11.16 -16.09 3.37
C MET A 57 12.69 -16.17 3.33
N GLY A 58 13.29 -17.31 2.97
CA GLY A 58 14.75 -17.48 2.97
C GLY A 58 15.41 -17.41 4.36
N VAL A 59 14.62 -17.51 5.44
CA VAL A 59 15.12 -17.41 6.82
C VAL A 59 15.52 -18.77 7.35
N PRO A 60 16.68 -18.93 8.06
CA PRO A 60 17.07 -20.20 8.65
C PRO A 60 15.98 -20.79 9.55
N GLN A 61 15.81 -22.12 9.49
CA GLN A 61 14.75 -22.85 10.22
C GLN A 61 14.78 -22.60 11.73
N SER A 62 15.96 -22.53 12.35
CA SER A 62 16.09 -22.22 13.78
C SER A 62 15.52 -20.85 14.14
N SER A 63 15.83 -19.82 13.34
CA SER A 63 15.30 -18.48 13.51
C SER A 63 13.80 -18.44 13.30
N MET A 64 13.29 -19.08 12.24
CA MET A 64 11.85 -19.16 11.98
C MET A 64 11.11 -19.85 13.13
N SER A 65 11.62 -20.98 13.60
CA SER A 65 11.01 -21.72 14.73
C SER A 65 10.97 -20.87 16.01
N ALA A 66 12.03 -20.11 16.30
CA ALA A 66 12.06 -19.23 17.48
C ALA A 66 11.04 -18.09 17.35
N LEU A 67 10.92 -17.47 16.17
CA LEU A 67 9.92 -16.42 15.92
C LEU A 67 8.49 -16.96 16.04
N MET A 68 8.20 -18.09 15.40
CA MET A 68 6.85 -18.69 15.45
C MET A 68 6.47 -19.13 16.87
N LYS A 69 7.43 -19.67 17.65
CA LYS A 69 7.23 -19.99 19.07
C LYS A 69 6.90 -18.73 19.89
N SER A 70 7.59 -17.63 19.64
CA SER A 70 7.33 -16.35 20.32
C SER A 70 5.97 -15.78 19.94
N LEU A 71 5.60 -15.81 18.65
CA LEU A 71 4.29 -15.35 18.19
C LEU A 71 3.13 -16.21 18.76
N LEU A 72 3.32 -17.51 18.84
CA LEU A 72 2.36 -18.44 19.45
C LEU A 72 2.20 -18.15 20.93
N ALA A 73 3.30 -18.01 21.67
CA ALA A 73 3.28 -17.70 23.11
C ALA A 73 2.61 -16.34 23.41
N GLN A 74 2.73 -15.38 22.49
CA GLN A 74 2.08 -14.07 22.58
C GLN A 74 0.64 -14.07 22.04
N GLY A 75 0.16 -15.19 21.48
CA GLY A 75 -1.19 -15.33 20.95
C GLY A 75 -1.44 -14.58 19.63
N PHE A 76 -0.39 -14.29 18.86
CA PHE A 76 -0.52 -13.65 17.54
C PHE A 76 -0.72 -14.65 16.40
N VAL A 77 -0.38 -15.90 16.64
CA VAL A 77 -0.65 -17.01 15.72
C VAL A 77 -1.25 -18.18 16.47
N ASP A 78 -2.09 -18.95 15.79
CA ASP A 78 -2.63 -20.22 16.25
C ASP A 78 -1.84 -21.36 15.59
N TYR A 79 -1.74 -22.50 16.25
CA TYR A 79 -1.04 -23.69 15.75
C TYR A 79 -1.97 -24.89 15.75
N ASP A 80 -2.17 -25.47 14.58
CA ASP A 80 -2.89 -26.73 14.42
C ASP A 80 -1.92 -27.92 14.47
N THR A 81 -2.10 -28.76 15.47
CA THR A 81 -1.25 -29.95 15.69
C THR A 81 -1.45 -31.03 14.63
N SER A 82 -2.62 -31.11 14.00
CA SER A 82 -2.94 -32.12 13.00
C SER A 82 -2.24 -31.83 11.67
N SER A 83 -2.30 -30.59 11.19
CA SER A 83 -1.66 -30.14 9.96
C SER A 83 -0.23 -29.62 10.17
N ARG A 84 0.20 -29.44 11.44
CA ARG A 84 1.45 -28.78 11.81
C ARG A 84 1.62 -27.40 11.19
N ALA A 85 0.52 -26.69 10.99
CA ALA A 85 0.47 -25.39 10.33
C ALA A 85 0.09 -24.29 11.32
N TYR A 86 0.52 -23.07 10.99
CA TYR A 86 0.21 -21.85 11.72
C TYR A 86 -0.73 -20.98 10.91
N THR A 87 -1.57 -20.22 11.63
CA THR A 87 -2.44 -19.16 11.08
C THR A 87 -2.33 -17.92 11.95
N PRO A 88 -2.43 -16.71 11.40
CA PRO A 88 -2.61 -15.50 12.20
C PRO A 88 -3.87 -15.63 13.05
N SER A 89 -3.78 -15.30 14.34
CA SER A 89 -4.92 -15.30 15.24
C SER A 89 -5.80 -14.06 15.02
N VAL A 90 -7.03 -14.12 15.51
CA VAL A 90 -7.96 -12.97 15.52
C VAL A 90 -7.37 -11.74 16.22
N ARG A 91 -6.45 -11.94 17.18
CA ARG A 91 -5.76 -10.86 17.90
C ARG A 91 -5.03 -9.90 16.96
N VAL A 92 -4.46 -10.39 15.85
CA VAL A 92 -3.79 -9.54 14.84
C VAL A 92 -4.75 -8.52 14.25
N GLY A 93 -5.97 -8.97 13.88
CA GLY A 93 -7.01 -8.08 13.36
C GLY A 93 -7.52 -7.09 14.41
N LEU A 94 -7.67 -7.53 15.66
CA LEU A 94 -8.17 -6.69 16.74
C LEU A 94 -7.20 -5.56 17.13
N LEU A 95 -5.90 -5.71 16.95
CA LEU A 95 -4.92 -4.66 17.26
C LEU A 95 -5.14 -3.38 16.48
N GLY A 96 -5.60 -3.48 15.24
CA GLY A 96 -5.88 -2.31 14.39
C GLY A 96 -7.33 -1.81 14.47
N ASN A 97 -8.21 -2.52 15.16
CA ASN A 97 -9.64 -2.24 15.12
C ASN A 97 -10.01 -0.83 15.63
N TRP A 98 -9.32 -0.35 16.67
CA TRP A 98 -9.53 1.01 17.18
C TRP A 98 -9.14 2.11 16.16
N LEU A 99 -8.14 1.85 15.32
CA LEU A 99 -7.74 2.76 14.24
C LEU A 99 -8.81 2.85 13.15
N MET A 100 -9.50 1.74 12.89
CA MET A 100 -10.52 1.63 11.84
C MET A 100 -11.91 2.12 12.29
N GLY A 101 -12.05 2.60 13.55
CA GLY A 101 -13.30 3.13 14.08
C GLY A 101 -14.20 2.10 14.77
N GLY A 102 -13.70 0.89 15.01
CA GLY A 102 -14.43 -0.18 15.69
C GLY A 102 -15.51 -0.86 14.84
N PRO A 103 -16.17 -1.89 15.38
CA PRO A 103 -17.14 -2.73 14.63
C PRO A 103 -18.47 -2.03 14.28
N GLN A 104 -18.74 -0.86 14.89
CA GLN A 104 -19.99 -0.11 14.65
C GLN A 104 -19.88 0.93 13.53
N ASN A 105 -18.68 1.14 12.97
CA ASN A 105 -18.48 2.17 11.94
C ASN A 105 -18.69 1.55 10.55
N GLN A 106 -19.87 1.80 9.97
CA GLN A 106 -20.19 1.38 8.59
C GLN A 106 -19.29 2.08 7.54
N ASP A 107 -18.63 3.18 7.92
CA ASP A 107 -17.70 3.93 7.09
C ASP A 107 -16.24 3.51 7.35
N ASN A 108 -15.99 2.19 7.31
CA ASN A 108 -14.64 1.65 7.46
C ASN A 108 -13.79 1.98 6.22
N LEU A 109 -12.57 2.45 6.46
CA LEU A 109 -11.60 2.77 5.41
C LEU A 109 -11.40 1.62 4.42
N LEU A 110 -11.28 0.39 4.91
CA LEU A 110 -11.10 -0.79 4.05
C LEU A 110 -12.32 -1.05 3.15
N THR A 111 -13.52 -0.88 3.70
CA THR A 111 -14.77 -1.00 2.93
C THR A 111 -14.82 0.06 1.84
N MET A 112 -14.52 1.31 2.16
CA MET A 112 -14.46 2.39 1.17
C MET A 112 -13.48 2.08 0.03
N LEU A 113 -12.28 1.55 0.34
CA LEU A 113 -11.28 1.19 -0.68
C LEU A 113 -11.78 0.04 -1.57
N GLN A 114 -12.47 -0.95 -0.98
CA GLN A 114 -13.06 -2.08 -1.70
C GLN A 114 -14.24 -1.64 -2.58
N ASP A 115 -15.13 -0.79 -2.08
CA ASP A 115 -16.27 -0.25 -2.83
C ASP A 115 -15.79 0.61 -4.00
N LEU A 116 -14.76 1.42 -3.79
CA LEU A 116 -14.16 2.22 -4.85
C LEU A 116 -13.54 1.34 -5.95
N ASN A 117 -12.84 0.27 -5.56
CA ASN A 117 -12.32 -0.73 -6.50
C ASN A 117 -13.45 -1.45 -7.25
N ALA A 118 -14.52 -1.86 -6.56
CA ALA A 118 -15.66 -2.51 -7.18
C ALA A 118 -16.39 -1.58 -8.18
N THR A 119 -16.53 -0.29 -7.83
CA THR A 119 -17.18 0.72 -8.67
C THR A 119 -16.39 1.02 -9.94
N THR A 120 -15.06 1.19 -9.81
CA THR A 120 -14.21 1.61 -10.92
C THR A 120 -13.63 0.44 -11.71
N GLY A 121 -13.47 -0.73 -11.07
CA GLY A 121 -12.75 -1.88 -11.61
C GLY A 121 -11.24 -1.73 -11.64
N ASP A 122 -10.72 -0.58 -11.21
CA ASP A 122 -9.31 -0.20 -11.31
C ASP A 122 -8.59 -0.37 -9.96
N THR A 123 -7.25 -0.32 -9.96
CA THR A 123 -6.46 -0.50 -8.74
C THR A 123 -6.62 0.70 -7.81
N VAL A 124 -7.00 0.46 -6.55
CA VAL A 124 -7.08 1.50 -5.51
C VAL A 124 -5.85 1.42 -4.62
N ILE A 125 -5.24 2.57 -4.35
CA ILE A 125 -3.98 2.72 -3.64
C ILE A 125 -4.19 3.65 -2.45
N LEU A 126 -3.75 3.23 -1.26
CA LEU A 126 -3.64 4.10 -0.09
C LEU A 126 -2.16 4.29 0.24
N GLY A 127 -1.73 5.53 0.36
CA GLY A 127 -0.32 5.86 0.59
C GLY A 127 -0.09 6.88 1.67
N VAL A 128 1.12 6.84 2.24
CA VAL A 128 1.68 7.76 3.23
C VAL A 128 3.04 8.27 2.76
N LEU A 129 3.48 9.38 3.35
CA LEU A 129 4.83 9.86 3.16
C LEU A 129 5.80 9.11 4.08
N ASN A 130 6.87 8.57 3.52
CA ASN A 130 7.99 7.95 4.24
C ASN A 130 9.30 8.58 3.78
N GLY A 131 9.81 9.55 4.56
CA GLY A 131 10.95 10.36 4.14
C GLY A 131 10.64 11.17 2.89
N VAL A 132 11.36 10.90 1.80
CA VAL A 132 11.17 11.49 0.47
C VAL A 132 10.52 10.51 -0.51
N GLU A 133 9.85 9.49 0.00
CA GLU A 133 9.17 8.48 -0.78
C GLU A 133 7.68 8.39 -0.41
N ALA A 134 6.85 8.03 -1.37
CA ALA A 134 5.47 7.61 -1.14
C ALA A 134 5.45 6.11 -0.88
N GLN A 135 5.02 5.72 0.30
CA GLN A 135 4.84 4.30 0.66
C GLN A 135 3.37 3.90 0.47
N TYR A 136 3.13 2.87 -0.32
CA TYR A 136 1.81 2.30 -0.51
C TYR A 136 1.51 1.36 0.66
N ILE A 137 0.65 1.79 1.59
CA ILE A 137 0.34 1.02 2.80
C ILE A 137 -0.79 0.02 2.61
N HIS A 138 -1.68 0.26 1.64
CA HIS A 138 -2.71 -0.69 1.24
C HIS A 138 -2.99 -0.59 -0.26
N VAL A 139 -3.32 -1.72 -0.88
CA VAL A 139 -3.61 -1.80 -2.32
C VAL A 139 -4.73 -2.81 -2.54
N VAL A 140 -5.81 -2.34 -3.18
CA VAL A 140 -6.85 -3.21 -3.72
C VAL A 140 -6.60 -3.33 -5.23
N ASN A 141 -6.09 -4.47 -5.67
CA ASN A 141 -5.71 -4.65 -7.07
C ASN A 141 -6.94 -4.75 -7.99
N SER A 142 -6.81 -4.17 -9.19
CA SER A 142 -7.78 -4.33 -10.26
C SER A 142 -7.97 -5.81 -10.62
N TYR A 143 -9.19 -6.21 -10.94
CA TYR A 143 -9.51 -7.52 -11.51
C TYR A 143 -9.48 -7.54 -13.04
N GLN A 144 -9.16 -6.42 -13.67
CA GLN A 144 -8.98 -6.33 -15.12
C GLN A 144 -7.78 -7.18 -15.59
N ARG A 145 -7.85 -7.69 -16.83
CA ARG A 145 -6.75 -8.48 -17.41
C ARG A 145 -5.45 -7.67 -17.53
N LEU A 146 -5.56 -6.42 -17.96
CA LEU A 146 -4.43 -5.49 -18.00
C LEU A 146 -4.46 -4.62 -16.75
N ARG A 147 -3.51 -4.88 -15.84
CA ARG A 147 -3.37 -4.15 -14.58
C ARG A 147 -1.93 -4.06 -14.14
N PHE A 148 -1.61 -3.06 -13.35
CA PHE A 148 -0.31 -2.96 -12.68
C PHE A 148 -0.34 -3.79 -11.40
N GLN A 149 0.68 -4.61 -11.19
CA GLN A 149 0.85 -5.36 -9.93
C GLN A 149 1.49 -4.45 -8.88
N LEU A 150 0.65 -3.79 -8.12
CA LEU A 150 1.08 -3.03 -6.95
C LEU A 150 0.87 -3.88 -5.68
N ARG A 151 1.63 -3.55 -4.63
CA ARG A 151 1.57 -4.29 -3.37
C ARG A 151 1.76 -3.31 -2.20
N PRO A 152 1.20 -3.62 -1.02
CA PRO A 152 1.54 -2.93 0.21
C PRO A 152 3.04 -2.95 0.48
N GLY A 153 3.56 -1.93 1.15
CA GLY A 153 4.98 -1.78 1.48
C GLY A 153 5.84 -1.19 0.35
N MET A 154 5.35 -1.08 -0.88
CA MET A 154 6.13 -0.50 -1.98
C MET A 154 6.47 0.97 -1.71
N LEU A 155 7.75 1.31 -1.86
CA LEU A 155 8.26 2.67 -1.87
C LEU A 155 8.35 3.18 -3.31
N ARG A 156 7.96 4.42 -3.51
CA ARG A 156 7.96 5.10 -4.81
C ARG A 156 8.48 6.52 -4.68
N PRO A 157 9.28 7.03 -5.63
CA PRO A 157 9.75 8.40 -5.59
C PRO A 157 8.59 9.39 -5.45
N MET A 158 8.60 10.21 -4.39
CA MET A 158 7.49 11.07 -4.01
C MET A 158 7.06 12.00 -5.15
N PHE A 159 8.00 12.69 -5.77
CA PHE A 159 7.72 13.69 -6.82
C PHE A 159 7.43 13.09 -8.21
N ARG A 160 7.52 11.76 -8.35
CA ARG A 160 7.21 11.02 -9.58
C ARG A 160 5.95 10.18 -9.48
N THR A 161 5.12 10.39 -8.44
CA THR A 161 3.85 9.67 -8.28
C THR A 161 2.73 10.62 -7.89
N ALA A 162 1.50 10.37 -8.34
CA ALA A 162 0.32 11.15 -7.95
C ALA A 162 0.11 11.14 -6.42
N ILE A 163 0.23 9.97 -5.79
CA ILE A 163 0.15 9.81 -4.33
C ILE A 163 1.17 10.69 -3.63
N GLY A 164 2.42 10.67 -4.08
CA GLY A 164 3.48 11.46 -3.47
C GLY A 164 3.29 12.96 -3.65
N ILE A 165 2.85 13.42 -4.82
CA ILE A 165 2.54 14.83 -5.10
C ILE A 165 1.40 15.32 -4.21
N VAL A 166 0.32 14.53 -4.06
CA VAL A 166 -0.78 14.84 -3.14
C VAL A 166 -0.31 14.97 -1.70
N LEU A 167 0.56 14.07 -1.25
CA LEU A 167 1.12 14.13 0.11
C LEU A 167 2.06 15.32 0.28
N ALA A 168 2.85 15.65 -0.74
CA ALA A 168 3.72 16.81 -0.76
C ALA A 168 2.96 18.14 -0.70
N SER A 169 1.76 18.22 -1.31
CA SER A 169 0.94 19.44 -1.32
C SER A 169 0.53 19.90 0.09
N GLN A 170 0.62 19.02 1.08
CA GLN A 170 0.35 19.30 2.49
C GLN A 170 1.54 19.97 3.22
N ARG A 171 2.65 20.18 2.53
CA ARG A 171 3.85 20.84 3.04
C ARG A 171 3.92 22.27 2.52
N ASN A 172 4.65 23.12 3.25
CA ASN A 172 4.96 24.46 2.73
C ASN A 172 6.08 24.38 1.65
N ASP A 173 6.16 25.42 0.84
CA ASP A 173 7.08 25.46 -0.32
C ASP A 173 8.55 25.35 0.09
N ALA A 174 8.92 25.93 1.23
CA ALA A 174 10.29 25.83 1.75
C ALA A 174 10.66 24.38 2.15
N GLU A 175 9.71 23.61 2.69
CA GLU A 175 9.90 22.19 2.97
C GLU A 175 10.03 21.39 1.68
N ILE A 176 9.13 21.65 0.71
CA ILE A 176 9.15 20.98 -0.60
C ILE A 176 10.49 21.23 -1.29
N GLY A 177 10.96 22.48 -1.34
CA GLY A 177 12.26 22.80 -1.93
C GLY A 177 13.43 22.07 -1.25
N ARG A 178 13.41 21.94 0.08
CA ARG A 178 14.42 21.12 0.79
C ARG A 178 14.36 19.65 0.41
N MET A 179 13.15 19.09 0.27
CA MET A 179 12.97 17.68 -0.11
C MET A 179 13.42 17.44 -1.56
N ILE A 180 13.15 18.36 -2.49
CA ILE A 180 13.61 18.27 -3.89
C ILE A 180 15.14 18.30 -3.94
N ARG A 181 15.78 19.23 -3.23
CA ARG A 181 17.25 19.30 -3.17
C ARG A 181 17.85 18.00 -2.63
N ARG A 182 17.25 17.44 -1.58
CA ARG A 182 17.70 16.16 -1.03
C ARG A 182 17.58 15.03 -2.06
N VAL A 183 16.43 14.88 -2.72
CA VAL A 183 16.23 13.87 -3.77
C VAL A 183 17.26 14.04 -4.90
N ASN A 184 17.49 15.28 -5.36
CA ASN A 184 18.45 15.56 -6.43
C ASN A 184 19.90 15.27 -6.01
N THR A 185 20.24 15.45 -4.72
CA THR A 185 21.58 15.10 -4.20
C THR A 185 21.81 13.59 -4.16
N GLU A 186 20.74 12.82 -3.90
CA GLU A 186 20.79 11.36 -3.86
C GLU A 186 20.63 10.72 -5.26
N THR A 187 20.35 11.51 -6.32
CA THR A 187 20.16 11.04 -7.69
C THR A 187 21.52 10.85 -8.39
N GLU A 188 21.79 9.63 -8.85
CA GLU A 188 23.05 9.27 -9.48
C GLU A 188 23.23 9.88 -10.89
N ARG A 189 22.13 10.03 -11.63
CA ARG A 189 22.14 10.52 -13.01
C ARG A 189 21.53 11.91 -13.11
N PRO A 190 22.27 12.91 -13.64
CA PRO A 190 21.76 14.29 -13.77
C PRO A 190 20.45 14.41 -14.56
N GLU A 191 20.24 13.53 -15.56
CA GLU A 191 19.01 13.48 -16.37
C GLU A 191 17.78 13.03 -15.58
N ASP A 192 17.99 12.35 -14.45
CA ASP A 192 16.92 11.93 -13.55
C ASP A 192 16.61 12.99 -12.48
N ALA A 193 17.33 14.13 -12.48
CA ALA A 193 17.07 15.20 -11.54
C ALA A 193 15.66 15.79 -11.70
N ILE A 194 15.06 16.12 -10.56
CA ILE A 194 13.71 16.67 -10.49
C ILE A 194 13.79 18.18 -10.72
N GLN A 195 13.01 18.69 -11.66
CA GLN A 195 12.85 20.13 -11.88
C GLN A 195 11.85 20.70 -10.86
N GLU A 196 12.32 21.62 -10.02
CA GLU A 196 11.51 22.22 -8.94
C GLU A 196 10.23 22.89 -9.49
N SER A 197 10.34 23.62 -10.61
CA SER A 197 9.21 24.29 -11.24
C SER A 197 8.10 23.33 -11.70
N GLU A 198 8.46 22.16 -12.23
CA GLU A 198 7.48 21.16 -12.65
C GLU A 198 6.76 20.53 -11.45
N VAL A 199 7.50 20.28 -10.37
CA VAL A 199 6.91 19.73 -9.15
C VAL A 199 5.97 20.75 -8.51
N MET A 200 6.40 22.01 -8.41
CA MET A 200 5.58 23.07 -7.83
C MET A 200 4.30 23.31 -8.63
N ALA A 201 4.36 23.29 -9.97
CA ALA A 201 3.17 23.41 -10.80
C ALA A 201 2.14 22.29 -10.53
N ARG A 202 2.61 21.04 -10.38
CA ARG A 202 1.72 19.91 -10.02
C ARG A 202 1.17 20.01 -8.61
N ILE A 203 1.96 20.51 -7.67
CA ILE A 203 1.51 20.73 -6.29
C ILE A 203 0.44 21.81 -6.24
N GLU A 204 0.60 22.89 -7.01
CA GLU A 204 -0.39 23.96 -7.10
C GLU A 204 -1.70 23.43 -7.73
N GLU A 205 -1.61 22.61 -8.78
CA GLU A 205 -2.79 21.91 -9.35
C GLU A 205 -3.54 21.12 -8.27
N VAL A 206 -2.84 20.41 -7.36
CA VAL A 206 -3.49 19.70 -6.25
C VAL A 206 -4.15 20.67 -5.26
N ARG A 207 -3.47 21.76 -4.93
CA ARG A 207 -4.00 22.77 -3.98
C ARG A 207 -5.25 23.45 -4.49
N GLU A 208 -5.29 23.75 -5.80
CA GLU A 208 -6.42 24.39 -6.45
C GLU A 208 -7.60 23.43 -6.66
N ASN A 209 -7.34 22.25 -7.23
CA ASN A 209 -8.39 21.31 -7.65
C ASN A 209 -8.78 20.30 -6.54
N GLY A 210 -7.93 20.10 -5.54
CA GLY A 210 -8.08 19.05 -4.52
C GLY A 210 -7.67 17.65 -4.97
N TYR A 211 -7.30 17.47 -6.24
CA TYR A 211 -6.84 16.21 -6.81
C TYR A 211 -5.81 16.46 -7.92
N ILE A 212 -5.15 15.38 -8.35
CA ILE A 212 -4.26 15.38 -9.51
C ILE A 212 -4.49 14.16 -10.38
N ILE A 213 -4.28 14.33 -11.68
CA ILE A 213 -4.24 13.24 -12.65
C ILE A 213 -2.84 13.18 -13.24
N THR A 214 -2.18 12.04 -13.11
CA THR A 214 -0.87 11.83 -13.72
C THR A 214 -0.94 10.72 -14.77
N ALA A 215 -0.15 10.86 -15.82
CA ALA A 215 0.01 9.84 -16.84
C ALA A 215 1.49 9.70 -17.18
N ASN A 216 1.97 8.46 -17.32
CA ASN A 216 3.36 8.13 -17.67
C ASN A 216 4.43 8.72 -16.71
N LEU A 217 4.03 9.16 -15.51
CA LEU A 217 4.95 9.85 -14.59
C LEU A 217 5.89 8.86 -13.86
N ALA A 218 5.32 7.84 -13.22
CA ALA A 218 6.09 6.83 -12.48
C ALA A 218 6.38 5.58 -13.30
N THR A 219 5.47 5.23 -14.20
CA THR A 219 5.55 4.01 -15.02
C THR A 219 4.98 4.32 -16.38
N PRO A 220 5.73 4.11 -17.47
CA PRO A 220 5.20 4.25 -18.83
C PRO A 220 3.92 3.42 -19.03
N GLY A 221 2.92 3.98 -19.69
CA GLY A 221 1.63 3.34 -19.92
C GLY A 221 0.68 3.33 -18.73
N ALA A 222 1.08 3.86 -17.56
CA ALA A 222 0.26 3.96 -16.37
C ALA A 222 -0.22 5.40 -16.14
N GLY A 223 -1.40 5.51 -15.50
CA GLY A 223 -1.89 6.77 -14.96
C GLY A 223 -2.55 6.57 -13.60
N VAL A 224 -2.63 7.65 -12.83
CA VAL A 224 -3.24 7.65 -11.50
C VAL A 224 -4.01 8.94 -11.30
N VAL A 225 -5.25 8.80 -10.82
CA VAL A 225 -6.03 9.91 -10.24
C VAL A 225 -5.88 9.83 -8.73
N ALA A 226 -5.43 10.90 -8.06
CA ALA A 226 -5.21 10.87 -6.62
C ALA A 226 -5.70 12.13 -5.91
N THR A 227 -6.12 11.96 -4.64
CA THR A 227 -6.55 13.04 -3.74
C THR A 227 -6.12 12.75 -2.30
N LEU A 228 -6.20 13.76 -1.45
CA LEU A 228 -5.98 13.62 -0.02
C LEU A 228 -7.19 12.95 0.65
N LEU A 229 -6.94 11.98 1.53
CA LEU A 229 -7.97 11.41 2.38
C LEU A 229 -8.20 12.32 3.59
N LYS A 230 -9.30 13.08 3.56
CA LYS A 230 -9.72 13.96 4.65
C LYS A 230 -10.20 13.11 5.83
N ASN A 231 -9.92 13.57 7.05
CA ASN A 231 -10.35 12.89 8.29
C ASN A 231 -9.94 11.42 8.38
N GLY A 232 -8.77 11.07 7.82
CA GLY A 232 -8.22 9.72 7.91
C GLY A 232 -7.98 9.27 9.36
N PRO A 233 -7.85 7.96 9.61
CA PRO A 233 -7.64 7.40 10.95
C PRO A 233 -6.23 7.67 11.50
N SER A 234 -5.37 8.32 10.76
CA SER A 234 -3.98 8.59 11.10
C SER A 234 -3.74 10.08 11.36
N SER A 235 -2.84 10.41 12.29
CA SER A 235 -2.34 11.77 12.45
C SER A 235 -1.48 12.25 11.27
N ARG A 236 -0.98 11.32 10.45
CA ARG A 236 -0.25 11.63 9.22
C ARG A 236 -1.22 11.76 8.06
N PRO A 237 -0.98 12.70 7.13
CA PRO A 237 -1.75 12.76 5.90
C PRO A 237 -1.73 11.43 5.14
N LEU A 238 -2.90 11.01 4.66
CA LEU A 238 -3.11 9.86 3.81
C LEU A 238 -3.54 10.33 2.42
N ALA A 239 -3.01 9.72 1.38
CA ALA A 239 -3.48 9.94 0.03
C ALA A 239 -4.09 8.65 -0.53
N ILE A 240 -5.19 8.82 -1.28
CA ILE A 240 -5.85 7.73 -1.99
C ILE A 240 -5.78 7.99 -3.49
N GLY A 241 -5.57 6.93 -4.27
CA GLY A 241 -5.53 7.04 -5.73
C GLY A 241 -6.14 5.84 -6.43
N ILE A 242 -6.60 6.09 -7.66
CA ILE A 242 -7.07 5.07 -8.60
C ILE A 242 -6.03 4.97 -9.70
N GLY A 243 -5.41 3.80 -9.84
CA GLY A 243 -4.39 3.52 -10.85
C GLY A 243 -4.91 2.61 -11.94
N ALA A 244 -4.71 3.02 -13.20
CA ALA A 244 -5.16 2.28 -14.37
C ALA A 244 -4.19 2.47 -15.55
N PRO A 245 -4.30 1.66 -16.62
CA PRO A 245 -3.62 1.94 -17.89
C PRO A 245 -3.95 3.34 -18.42
N HIS A 246 -2.95 4.02 -18.99
CA HIS A 246 -3.09 5.41 -19.46
C HIS A 246 -4.33 5.66 -20.34
N PRO A 247 -4.67 4.81 -21.34
CA PRO A 247 -5.88 5.02 -22.14
C PRO A 247 -7.17 5.01 -21.30
N ARG A 248 -7.21 4.19 -20.25
CA ARG A 248 -8.34 4.10 -19.32
C ARG A 248 -8.47 5.38 -18.48
N ILE A 249 -7.35 5.95 -18.03
CA ILE A 249 -7.34 7.23 -17.30
C ILE A 249 -7.88 8.35 -18.19
N VAL A 250 -7.42 8.42 -19.44
CA VAL A 250 -7.85 9.47 -20.38
C VAL A 250 -9.34 9.36 -20.70
N SER A 251 -9.82 8.17 -21.07
CA SER A 251 -11.24 7.97 -21.43
C SER A 251 -12.21 8.03 -20.27
N GLY A 252 -11.75 7.71 -19.05
CA GLY A 252 -12.57 7.65 -17.86
C GLY A 252 -12.33 8.79 -16.86
N LYS A 253 -11.63 9.85 -17.24
CA LYS A 253 -11.18 10.94 -16.36
C LYS A 253 -12.28 11.47 -15.43
N GLU A 254 -13.39 11.88 -15.97
CA GLU A 254 -14.48 12.48 -15.22
C GLU A 254 -15.09 11.48 -14.22
N PHE A 255 -15.40 10.28 -14.68
CA PHE A 255 -15.94 9.21 -13.85
C PHE A 255 -15.00 8.82 -12.70
N LEU A 256 -13.68 8.73 -12.94
CA LEU A 256 -12.71 8.35 -11.92
C LEU A 256 -12.53 9.45 -10.86
N VAL A 257 -12.50 10.73 -11.28
CA VAL A 257 -12.45 11.88 -10.37
C VAL A 257 -13.70 11.96 -9.52
N GLU A 258 -14.89 11.82 -10.13
CA GLU A 258 -16.17 11.85 -9.42
C GLU A 258 -16.29 10.70 -8.41
N SER A 259 -15.98 9.48 -8.82
CA SER A 259 -16.00 8.29 -7.96
C SER A 259 -15.05 8.44 -6.76
N LEU A 260 -13.83 8.93 -7.00
CA LEU A 260 -12.84 9.16 -5.95
C LEU A 260 -13.31 10.25 -4.96
N THR A 261 -13.80 11.37 -5.48
CA THR A 261 -14.26 12.51 -4.68
C THR A 261 -15.47 12.14 -3.83
N LEU A 262 -16.44 11.42 -4.41
CA LEU A 262 -17.63 10.94 -3.71
C LEU A 262 -17.26 9.99 -2.56
N ALA A 263 -16.38 9.02 -2.81
CA ALA A 263 -15.92 8.06 -1.81
C ALA A 263 -15.22 8.75 -0.63
N VAL A 264 -14.30 9.69 -0.90
CA VAL A 264 -13.58 10.44 0.13
C VAL A 264 -14.51 11.36 0.93
N ASN A 265 -15.45 12.04 0.29
CA ASN A 265 -16.40 12.93 0.98
C ASN A 265 -17.38 12.13 1.85
N LYS A 266 -17.89 11.00 1.37
CA LYS A 266 -18.74 10.10 2.15
C LYS A 266 -18.00 9.60 3.40
N PHE A 267 -16.78 9.13 3.25
CA PHE A 267 -15.94 8.69 4.36
C PHE A 267 -15.68 9.80 5.39
N ALA A 268 -15.36 11.02 4.92
CA ALA A 268 -15.11 12.17 5.79
C ALA A 268 -16.35 12.57 6.61
N SER A 269 -17.54 12.53 6.00
CA SER A 269 -18.82 12.88 6.66
C SER A 269 -19.21 11.87 7.74
N GLY A 270 -19.06 10.57 7.47
CA GLY A 270 -19.36 9.49 8.42
C GLY A 270 -18.49 9.57 9.69
N ARG A 271 -17.22 9.91 9.55
CA ARG A 271 -16.32 10.07 10.71
C ARG A 271 -16.59 11.32 11.54
N SER A 272 -17.02 12.41 10.92
CA SER A 272 -17.38 13.63 11.67
C SER A 272 -18.56 13.39 12.59
N SER A 273 -19.53 12.61 12.16
CA SER A 273 -20.69 12.22 12.96
C SER A 273 -20.33 11.30 14.14
N ALA A 274 -19.38 10.40 13.96
CA ALA A 274 -18.92 9.46 14.98
C ALA A 274 -18.00 10.08 16.04
N GLN A 275 -17.35 11.21 15.77
CA GLN A 275 -16.51 11.95 16.73
C GLN A 275 -17.33 12.94 17.58
N ALA A 276 -18.55 13.26 17.16
CA ALA A 276 -19.45 14.18 17.85
C ALA A 276 -20.44 13.47 18.80
N ALA A 277 -20.50 12.16 18.79
CA ALA A 277 -21.31 11.30 19.63
C ALA A 277 -20.46 10.63 20.72
#